data_7d9e71472a18ff7d78b6f49ebea4d61b
#
_entry.id   7d9e71472a18ff7d78b6f49ebea4d61b
#
_cell.length_a   1.000
_cell.length_b   1.000
_cell.length_c   1.000
_cell.angle_alpha   90.00
_cell.angle_beta   90.00
_cell.angle_gamma   90.00
#
_symmetry.space_group_name_H-M   'P 1'
#
loop_
_entity.id
_entity.type
_entity.pdbx_description
1 polymer ?
#
loop_
_entity_poly.entity_id
_entity_poly.type
_entity_poly.pdbx_seq_one_letter_code
_entity_poly.pdbx_strand_id
1 'polypeptide(L)'
;MSGGYAFAILDKANLDRTFPDPAGIVSPLAAEYDVAAMVNLASLPDEKKDIFATLLQVSADTNLQRRDNEPESAHRIRKAAGENNARILEQLLRQSRDLTIGWRINRQQRRAVLDFKVRAIPGSELATILGELQTTRSQFANFLRGDAPLTFASTWKLG
;
A
#
# COMPACT_ATOMS: atom_id res chain seq x y z
N MET A 1 22.79 18.30 4.67
CA MET A 1 22.54 16.97 5.28
C MET A 1 22.75 15.94 4.19
N SER A 2 23.76 15.04 4.32
CA SER A 2 23.98 13.94 3.38
C SER A 2 22.94 12.85 3.70
N GLY A 3 21.98 12.62 2.84
CA GLY A 3 21.05 11.51 2.93
C GLY A 3 21.78 10.21 2.61
N GLY A 4 21.63 9.20 3.46
CA GLY A 4 22.12 7.84 3.18
C GLY A 4 21.04 7.04 2.47
N TYR A 5 21.42 6.23 1.49
CA TYR A 5 20.52 5.33 0.76
C TYR A 5 20.88 3.89 1.07
N ALA A 6 19.87 3.04 1.22
CA ALA A 6 20.04 1.61 1.36
C ALA A 6 19.28 0.88 0.26
N PHE A 7 19.93 -0.06 -0.41
CA PHE A 7 19.31 -0.91 -1.43
C PHE A 7 19.34 -2.35 -0.94
N ALA A 8 18.20 -3.03 -1.06
CA ALA A 8 18.10 -4.46 -0.84
C ALA A 8 18.13 -5.17 -2.19
N ILE A 9 19.09 -6.08 -2.37
CA ILE A 9 19.21 -6.93 -3.54
C ILE A 9 18.71 -8.32 -3.16
N LEU A 10 17.62 -8.75 -3.78
CA LEU A 10 16.97 -10.03 -3.48
C LEU A 10 17.58 -11.21 -4.24
N ASP A 11 18.47 -10.95 -5.22
CA ASP A 11 19.06 -12.00 -6.04
C ASP A 11 20.53 -11.70 -6.34
N LYS A 12 21.42 -12.65 -5.99
CA LYS A 12 22.86 -12.55 -6.26
C LYS A 12 23.20 -12.46 -7.75
N ALA A 13 22.38 -13.05 -8.62
CA ALA A 13 22.58 -13.00 -10.08
C ALA A 13 22.46 -11.58 -10.66
N ASN A 14 21.95 -10.64 -9.89
CA ASN A 14 21.79 -9.25 -10.31
C ASN A 14 22.86 -8.29 -9.75
N LEU A 15 23.88 -8.80 -9.05
CA LEU A 15 24.94 -7.97 -8.48
C LEU A 15 25.83 -7.30 -9.57
N ASP A 16 25.94 -7.92 -10.74
CA ASP A 16 26.73 -7.41 -11.88
C ASP A 16 25.98 -6.44 -12.79
N ARG A 17 24.70 -6.13 -12.46
CA ARG A 17 23.93 -5.15 -13.22
C ARG A 17 24.30 -3.74 -12.81
N THR A 18 24.46 -2.89 -13.84
CA THR A 18 24.51 -1.44 -13.60
C THR A 18 23.19 -0.97 -13.03
N PHE A 19 23.21 -0.56 -11.76
CA PHE A 19 22.02 0.01 -11.14
C PHE A 19 21.72 1.39 -11.74
N PRO A 20 20.46 1.73 -11.98
CA PRO A 20 20.09 3.09 -12.34
C PRO A 20 20.56 4.04 -11.25
N ASP A 21 20.94 5.26 -11.63
CA ASP A 21 21.34 6.29 -10.68
C ASP A 21 20.26 6.45 -9.59
N PRO A 22 20.60 6.13 -8.33
CA PRO A 22 19.66 6.27 -7.23
C PRO A 22 19.12 7.71 -7.09
N ALA A 23 19.88 8.71 -7.49
CA ALA A 23 19.44 10.09 -7.44
C ALA A 23 18.17 10.32 -8.27
N GLY A 24 18.05 9.70 -9.45
CA GLY A 24 16.86 9.80 -10.30
C GLY A 24 15.58 9.23 -9.65
N ILE A 25 15.74 8.22 -8.78
CA ILE A 25 14.62 7.56 -8.10
C ILE A 25 14.29 8.27 -6.78
N VAL A 26 15.32 8.67 -6.04
CA VAL A 26 15.18 9.16 -4.66
C VAL A 26 14.94 10.66 -4.58
N SER A 27 15.51 11.44 -5.50
CA SER A 27 15.36 12.91 -5.48
C SER A 27 13.89 13.39 -5.45
N PRO A 28 12.97 12.82 -6.25
CA PRO A 28 11.56 13.20 -6.19
C PRO A 28 10.93 12.89 -4.83
N LEU A 29 11.29 11.75 -4.22
CA LEU A 29 10.77 11.36 -2.92
C LEU A 29 11.36 12.24 -1.80
N ALA A 30 12.65 12.54 -1.86
CA ALA A 30 13.32 13.39 -0.89
C ALA A 30 12.86 14.86 -0.96
N ALA A 31 12.37 15.31 -2.11
CA ALA A 31 11.79 16.65 -2.26
C ALA A 31 10.39 16.75 -1.62
N GLU A 32 9.66 15.63 -1.55
CA GLU A 32 8.27 15.61 -1.08
C GLU A 32 8.15 15.15 0.38
N TYR A 33 9.05 14.27 0.85
CA TYR A 33 8.93 13.59 2.14
C TYR A 33 10.20 13.71 2.99
N ASP A 34 10.03 13.74 4.30
CA ASP A 34 11.14 13.59 5.26
C ASP A 34 11.64 12.14 5.31
N VAL A 35 10.70 11.20 5.18
CA VAL A 35 10.99 9.76 5.07
C VAL A 35 10.06 9.16 4.02
N ALA A 36 10.60 8.36 3.12
CA ALA A 36 9.80 7.62 2.16
C ALA A 36 10.37 6.24 1.87
N ALA A 37 9.48 5.31 1.55
CA ALA A 37 9.79 4.00 1.01
C ALA A 37 9.00 3.78 -0.27
N MET A 38 9.66 3.26 -1.31
CA MET A 38 9.02 2.90 -2.57
C MET A 38 9.40 1.48 -2.96
N VAL A 39 8.41 0.72 -3.37
CA VAL A 39 8.58 -0.64 -3.90
C VAL A 39 8.13 -0.65 -5.36
N ASN A 40 9.04 -1.00 -6.27
CA ASN A 40 8.72 -1.19 -7.69
C ASN A 40 8.27 -2.64 -7.92
N LEU A 41 6.96 -2.86 -7.88
CA LEU A 41 6.35 -4.17 -8.07
C LEU A 41 6.37 -4.64 -9.52
N ALA A 42 6.43 -3.72 -10.48
CA ALA A 42 6.53 -4.08 -11.90
C ALA A 42 7.86 -4.75 -12.25
N SER A 43 8.92 -4.47 -11.49
CA SER A 43 10.23 -5.10 -11.68
C SER A 43 10.37 -6.44 -10.94
N LEU A 44 9.41 -6.80 -10.09
CA LEU A 44 9.43 -8.06 -9.35
C LEU A 44 8.99 -9.20 -10.29
N PRO A 45 9.80 -10.27 -10.44
CA PRO A 45 9.42 -11.45 -11.24
C PRO A 45 8.11 -12.08 -10.71
N ASP A 46 7.30 -12.61 -11.64
CA ASP A 46 5.99 -13.18 -11.28
C ASP A 46 6.11 -14.35 -10.31
N GLU A 47 7.17 -15.18 -10.44
CA GLU A 47 7.46 -16.25 -9.47
C GLU A 47 7.61 -15.71 -8.03
N LYS A 48 8.23 -14.55 -7.86
CA LYS A 48 8.36 -13.93 -6.54
C LYS A 48 7.02 -13.39 -6.05
N LYS A 49 6.21 -12.81 -6.94
CA LYS A 49 4.84 -12.39 -6.60
C LYS A 49 3.99 -13.58 -6.16
N ASP A 50 4.13 -14.74 -6.80
CA ASP A 50 3.42 -15.96 -6.44
C ASP A 50 3.80 -16.47 -5.05
N ILE A 51 5.08 -16.41 -4.71
CA ILE A 51 5.54 -16.74 -3.35
C ILE A 51 4.91 -15.80 -2.31
N PHE A 52 4.92 -14.48 -2.57
CA PHE A 52 4.31 -13.51 -1.65
C PHE A 52 2.79 -13.68 -1.56
N ALA A 53 2.11 -13.94 -2.69
CA ALA A 53 0.66 -14.22 -2.68
C ALA A 53 0.34 -15.47 -1.87
N THR A 54 1.13 -16.54 -2.01
CA THR A 54 0.97 -17.76 -1.22
C THR A 54 1.18 -17.51 0.28
N LEU A 55 2.21 -16.74 0.64
CA LEU A 55 2.45 -16.38 2.04
C LEU A 55 1.31 -15.53 2.63
N LEU A 56 0.76 -14.59 1.86
CA LEU A 56 -0.41 -13.81 2.26
C LEU A 56 -1.63 -14.71 2.50
N GLN A 57 -1.87 -15.68 1.59
CA GLN A 57 -2.98 -16.62 1.71
C GLN A 57 -2.84 -17.51 2.96
N VAL A 58 -1.67 -18.13 3.15
CA VAL A 58 -1.39 -18.99 4.31
C VAL A 58 -1.53 -18.18 5.63
N SER A 59 -1.02 -16.96 5.64
CA SER A 59 -1.15 -16.07 6.80
C SER A 59 -2.61 -15.72 7.07
N ALA A 60 -3.39 -15.43 6.03
CA ALA A 60 -4.82 -15.16 6.15
C ALA A 60 -5.54 -16.40 6.70
N ASP A 61 -5.35 -17.57 6.12
CA ASP A 61 -6.02 -18.81 6.55
C ASP A 61 -5.73 -19.12 8.01
N THR A 62 -4.47 -18.96 8.45
CA THR A 62 -4.09 -19.18 9.85
C THR A 62 -4.77 -18.19 10.80
N ASN A 63 -4.80 -16.91 10.45
CA ASN A 63 -5.38 -15.85 11.28
C ASN A 63 -6.92 -15.85 11.27
N LEU A 64 -7.53 -16.50 10.28
CA LEU A 64 -8.98 -16.55 10.10
C LEU A 64 -9.62 -17.79 10.72
N GLN A 65 -8.85 -18.69 11.31
CA GLN A 65 -9.39 -19.81 12.09
C GLN A 65 -10.27 -19.31 13.22
N ARG A 66 -11.34 -20.05 13.54
CA ARG A 66 -12.25 -19.70 14.62
C ARG A 66 -11.51 -19.73 15.95
N ARG A 67 -11.66 -18.66 16.73
CA ARG A 67 -11.08 -18.56 18.08
C ARG A 67 -11.97 -19.27 19.09
N ASP A 68 -11.36 -19.74 20.17
CA ASP A 68 -12.12 -20.31 21.29
C ASP A 68 -13.16 -19.33 21.81
N ASN A 69 -14.40 -19.80 21.99
CA ASN A 69 -15.55 -18.99 22.45
C ASN A 69 -15.97 -17.85 21.51
N GLU A 70 -15.50 -17.81 20.25
CA GLU A 70 -15.94 -16.81 19.28
C GLU A 70 -17.36 -17.16 18.78
N PRO A 71 -18.34 -16.22 18.87
CA PRO A 71 -19.66 -16.43 18.26
C PRO A 71 -19.54 -16.66 16.74
N GLU A 72 -20.35 -17.56 16.20
CA GLU A 72 -20.30 -17.90 14.78
C GLU A 72 -20.50 -16.68 13.86
N SER A 73 -21.42 -15.77 14.24
CA SER A 73 -21.67 -14.55 13.49
C SER A 73 -20.44 -13.63 13.45
N ALA A 74 -19.72 -13.49 14.58
CA ALA A 74 -18.51 -12.68 14.65
C ALA A 74 -17.38 -13.30 13.82
N HIS A 75 -17.21 -14.63 13.93
CA HIS A 75 -16.26 -15.37 13.10
C HIS A 75 -16.52 -15.17 11.61
N ARG A 76 -17.78 -15.32 11.17
CA ARG A 76 -18.16 -15.15 9.76
C ARG A 76 -17.83 -13.75 9.24
N ILE A 77 -18.14 -12.70 10.01
CA ILE A 77 -17.82 -11.31 9.63
C ILE A 77 -16.30 -11.13 9.56
N ARG A 78 -15.56 -11.57 10.56
CA ARG A 78 -14.08 -11.47 10.60
C ARG A 78 -13.44 -12.24 9.45
N LYS A 79 -13.95 -13.43 9.15
CA LYS A 79 -13.48 -14.27 8.04
C LYS A 79 -13.70 -13.56 6.70
N ALA A 80 -14.92 -13.11 6.42
CA ALA A 80 -15.23 -12.40 5.19
C ALA A 80 -14.39 -11.11 5.01
N ALA A 81 -14.20 -10.34 6.07
CA ALA A 81 -13.33 -9.16 6.03
C ALA A 81 -11.87 -9.52 5.77
N GLY A 82 -11.35 -10.57 6.39
CA GLY A 82 -9.98 -11.03 6.22
C GLY A 82 -9.71 -11.59 4.83
N GLU A 83 -10.61 -12.39 4.29
CA GLU A 83 -10.54 -12.89 2.91
C GLU A 83 -10.57 -11.74 1.89
N ASN A 84 -11.42 -10.75 2.11
CA ASN A 84 -11.45 -9.56 1.26
C ASN A 84 -10.13 -8.76 1.34
N ASN A 85 -9.56 -8.59 2.53
CA ASN A 85 -8.27 -7.92 2.71
C ASN A 85 -7.14 -8.67 2.01
N ALA A 86 -7.10 -10.01 2.11
CA ALA A 86 -6.10 -10.83 1.42
C ALA A 86 -6.21 -10.67 -0.11
N ARG A 87 -7.42 -10.66 -0.65
CA ARG A 87 -7.67 -10.42 -2.08
C ARG A 87 -7.20 -9.03 -2.51
N ILE A 88 -7.48 -7.99 -1.73
CA ILE A 88 -7.02 -6.62 -2.03
C ILE A 88 -5.49 -6.56 -2.03
N LEU A 89 -4.82 -7.20 -1.07
CA LEU A 89 -3.36 -7.23 -1.01
C LEU A 89 -2.75 -7.98 -2.19
N GLU A 90 -3.35 -9.10 -2.59
CA GLU A 90 -2.92 -9.83 -3.79
C GLU A 90 -3.12 -8.99 -5.05
N GLN A 91 -4.25 -8.31 -5.19
CA GLN A 91 -4.52 -7.41 -6.31
C GLN A 91 -3.52 -6.26 -6.36
N LEU A 92 -3.20 -5.64 -5.22
CA LEU A 92 -2.14 -4.63 -5.12
C LEU A 92 -0.78 -5.19 -5.55
N LEU A 93 -0.42 -6.39 -5.10
CA LEU A 93 0.85 -7.04 -5.45
C LEU A 93 0.98 -7.31 -6.94
N ARG A 94 -0.09 -7.78 -7.59
CA ARG A 94 -0.07 -8.19 -9.00
C ARG A 94 -0.34 -7.05 -9.97
N GLN A 95 -1.15 -6.07 -9.60
CA GLN A 95 -1.66 -5.05 -10.51
C GLN A 95 -1.12 -3.64 -10.22
N SER A 96 -0.27 -3.48 -9.19
CA SER A 96 0.44 -2.22 -9.00
C SER A 96 1.76 -2.19 -9.74
N ARG A 97 2.08 -1.05 -10.33
CA ARG A 97 3.40 -0.73 -10.85
C ARG A 97 4.37 -0.48 -9.71
N ASP A 98 3.97 0.35 -8.77
CA ASP A 98 4.72 0.67 -7.57
C ASP A 98 3.80 1.14 -6.43
N LEU A 99 4.34 0.99 -5.22
CA LEU A 99 3.75 1.46 -3.99
C LEU A 99 4.73 2.41 -3.32
N THR A 100 4.23 3.55 -2.84
CA THR A 100 5.03 4.50 -2.08
C THR A 100 4.35 4.81 -0.75
N ILE A 101 5.11 4.79 0.33
CA ILE A 101 4.71 5.29 1.64
C ILE A 101 5.63 6.46 1.95
N GLY A 102 5.04 7.63 2.20
CA GLY A 102 5.78 8.84 2.48
C GLY A 102 5.29 9.50 3.77
N TRP A 103 6.24 9.96 4.57
CA TRP A 103 5.98 10.72 5.78
C TRP A 103 6.60 12.10 5.65
N ARG A 104 5.83 13.13 5.96
CA ARG A 104 6.33 14.52 6.03
C ARG A 104 5.79 15.24 7.25
N ILE A 105 6.60 16.10 7.85
CA ILE A 105 6.25 16.92 8.99
C ILE A 105 6.24 18.38 8.57
N ASN A 106 5.08 18.99 8.52
CA ASN A 106 4.95 20.43 8.35
C ASN A 106 4.98 21.11 9.72
N ARG A 107 6.18 21.59 10.11
CA ARG A 107 6.40 22.23 11.41
C ARG A 107 5.63 23.55 11.55
N GLN A 108 5.44 24.30 10.46
CA GLN A 108 4.72 25.58 10.48
C GLN A 108 3.24 25.37 10.76
N GLN A 109 2.65 24.32 10.17
CA GLN A 109 1.26 23.96 10.35
C GLN A 109 1.03 22.97 11.52
N ARG A 110 2.10 22.53 12.19
CA ARG A 110 2.07 21.52 13.25
C ARG A 110 1.32 20.24 12.82
N ARG A 111 1.57 19.80 11.59
CA ARG A 111 0.92 18.63 10.99
C ARG A 111 1.95 17.60 10.58
N ALA A 112 1.65 16.33 10.88
CA ALA A 112 2.31 15.17 10.29
C ALA A 112 1.37 14.59 9.23
N VAL A 113 1.91 14.27 8.06
CA VAL A 113 1.16 13.68 6.94
C VAL A 113 1.82 12.35 6.59
N LEU A 114 1.01 11.31 6.53
CA LEU A 114 1.38 10.00 6.02
C LEU A 114 0.64 9.80 4.70
N ASP A 115 1.40 9.71 3.62
CA ASP A 115 0.87 9.46 2.29
C ASP A 115 1.10 7.98 1.91
N PHE A 116 0.08 7.38 1.34
CA PHE A 116 0.15 6.07 0.72
C PHE A 116 -0.26 6.21 -0.75
N LYS A 117 0.69 6.00 -1.66
CA LYS A 117 0.47 6.14 -3.10
C LYS A 117 0.54 4.78 -3.77
N VAL A 118 -0.43 4.50 -4.61
CA VAL A 118 -0.51 3.31 -5.45
C VAL A 118 -0.55 3.76 -6.90
N ARG A 119 0.38 3.26 -7.72
CA ARG A 119 0.30 3.41 -9.17
C ARG A 119 -0.04 2.05 -9.78
N ALA A 120 -1.22 1.94 -10.35
CA ALA A 120 -1.64 0.71 -11.01
C ALA A 120 -0.97 0.52 -12.38
N ILE A 121 -0.90 -0.72 -12.82
CA ILE A 121 -0.52 -1.06 -14.19
C ILE A 121 -1.68 -0.60 -15.11
N PRO A 122 -1.39 0.17 -16.17
CA PRO A 122 -2.42 0.62 -17.10
C PRO A 122 -3.25 -0.53 -17.68
N GLY A 123 -4.56 -0.39 -17.73
CA GLY A 123 -5.48 -1.42 -18.23
C GLY A 123 -5.81 -2.53 -17.24
N SER A 124 -5.24 -2.52 -16.03
CA SER A 124 -5.59 -3.47 -14.98
C SER A 124 -6.93 -3.13 -14.33
N GLU A 125 -7.55 -4.12 -13.67
CA GLU A 125 -8.76 -3.91 -12.87
C GLU A 125 -8.52 -2.88 -11.76
N LEU A 126 -7.35 -2.93 -11.12
CA LEU A 126 -6.94 -1.95 -10.11
C LEU A 126 -6.92 -0.52 -10.68
N ALA A 127 -6.45 -0.34 -11.92
CA ALA A 127 -6.46 0.97 -12.57
C ALA A 127 -7.89 1.50 -12.76
N THR A 128 -8.81 0.62 -13.12
CA THR A 128 -10.24 0.96 -13.25
C THR A 128 -10.84 1.37 -11.91
N ILE A 129 -10.62 0.57 -10.87
CA ILE A 129 -11.10 0.85 -9.50
C ILE A 129 -10.55 2.19 -8.99
N LEU A 130 -9.25 2.44 -9.15
CA LEU A 130 -8.63 3.70 -8.72
C LEU A 130 -9.15 4.90 -9.50
N GLY A 131 -9.43 4.74 -10.82
CA GLY A 131 -10.06 5.76 -11.65
C GLY A 131 -11.46 6.11 -11.16
N GLU A 132 -12.25 5.12 -10.77
CA GLU A 132 -13.58 5.34 -10.22
C GLU A 132 -13.55 6.02 -8.85
N LEU A 133 -12.57 5.65 -8.00
CA LEU A 133 -12.40 6.28 -6.68
C LEU A 133 -12.07 7.78 -6.78
N GLN A 134 -11.32 8.20 -7.80
CA GLN A 134 -11.01 9.62 -8.04
C GLN A 134 -12.26 10.46 -8.31
N THR A 135 -13.30 9.87 -8.89
CA THR A 135 -14.57 10.55 -9.18
C THR A 135 -15.57 10.44 -8.04
N THR A 136 -15.33 9.59 -7.05
CA THR A 136 -16.23 9.35 -5.93
C THR A 136 -16.04 10.44 -4.88
N ARG A 137 -17.08 11.25 -4.63
CA ARG A 137 -17.09 12.24 -3.56
C ARG A 137 -17.70 11.64 -2.30
N SER A 138 -17.00 11.78 -1.19
CA SER A 138 -17.57 11.41 0.10
C SER A 138 -18.69 12.37 0.49
N GLN A 139 -19.88 11.84 0.74
CA GLN A 139 -21.00 12.61 1.32
C GLN A 139 -20.70 13.04 2.76
N PHE A 140 -19.71 12.42 3.39
CA PHE A 140 -19.31 12.67 4.77
C PHE A 140 -18.13 13.63 4.92
N ALA A 141 -17.67 14.28 3.83
CA ALA A 141 -16.55 15.22 3.87
C ALA A 141 -16.75 16.36 4.88
N ASN A 142 -17.99 16.77 5.10
CA ASN A 142 -18.35 17.83 6.07
C ASN A 142 -18.24 17.41 7.54
N PHE A 143 -18.11 16.11 7.83
CA PHE A 143 -17.87 15.61 9.18
C PHE A 143 -16.38 15.57 9.55
N LEU A 144 -15.49 15.84 8.59
CA LEU A 144 -14.06 15.92 8.85
C LEU A 144 -13.75 17.24 9.59
N ARG A 145 -13.39 17.11 10.84
CA ARG A 145 -13.06 18.26 11.69
C ARG A 145 -11.59 18.64 11.49
N GLY A 146 -11.34 19.86 11.04
CA GLY A 146 -9.97 20.36 10.83
C GLY A 146 -9.19 20.63 12.13
N ASP A 147 -9.88 20.69 13.26
CA ASP A 147 -9.36 20.91 14.62
C ASP A 147 -9.08 19.60 15.38
N ALA A 148 -9.45 18.44 14.83
CA ALA A 148 -9.20 17.16 15.46
C ALA A 148 -7.72 16.77 15.34
N PRO A 149 -7.10 16.20 16.41
CA PRO A 149 -5.71 15.76 16.39
C PRO A 149 -5.43 14.65 15.36
N LEU A 150 -6.44 13.85 15.06
CA LEU A 150 -6.42 12.83 14.03
C LEU A 150 -7.79 12.74 13.36
N THR A 151 -7.81 12.80 12.05
CA THR A 151 -9.01 12.56 11.26
C THR A 151 -8.72 11.51 10.20
N PHE A 152 -9.52 10.46 10.16
CA PHE A 152 -9.45 9.43 9.15
C PHE A 152 -10.75 9.39 8.34
N ALA A 153 -10.62 9.43 7.03
CA ALA A 153 -11.75 9.25 6.12
C ALA A 153 -11.39 8.22 5.06
N SER A 154 -12.31 7.30 4.80
CA SER A 154 -12.18 6.32 3.74
C SER A 154 -13.48 6.29 2.95
N THR A 155 -13.38 6.35 1.63
CA THR A 155 -14.54 6.25 0.73
C THR A 155 -14.37 5.02 -0.14
N TRP A 156 -15.37 4.15 -0.12
CA TRP A 156 -15.41 2.92 -0.90
C TRP A 156 -16.67 2.94 -1.76
N LYS A 157 -16.55 2.51 -3.02
CA LYS A 157 -17.70 2.20 -3.86
C LYS A 157 -18.04 0.74 -3.61
N LEU A 158 -19.20 0.48 -3.02
CA LEU A 158 -19.76 -0.85 -2.92
C LEU A 158 -20.42 -1.16 -4.27
N GLY A 159 -19.91 -2.16 -4.96
CA GLY A 159 -20.49 -2.70 -6.19
C GLY A 159 -21.69 -3.60 -5.90
#